data_8aa42ff0f3fd6cbf8b83bcf45641dd76
#
_entry.id   8aa42ff0f3fd6cbf8b83bcf45641dd76
#
_cell.length_a   1.000
_cell.length_b   1.000
_cell.length_c   1.000
_cell.angle_alpha   90.00
_cell.angle_beta   90.00
_cell.angle_gamma   90.00
#
_symmetry.space_group_name_H-M   'P 1'
#
loop_
_entity.id
_entity.type
_entity.pdbx_description
1 polymer ?
#
loop_
_entity_poly.entity_id
_entity_poly.type
_entity_poly.pdbx_seq_one_letter_code
_entity_poly.pdbx_strand_id
1 'polypeptide(L)'
;MPSPRHDALTKLFKYRPELAVEILRDLLDVDLPDTSLIRTEDSTFNTRPSDDIEADLVLVLGPPQEPTHAIIVEIQQDKSKAPRQLARYAAALWLLLDCGVTVLVVCPDRAVAAYYAQPIESGLPG
;
A
#
# COMPACT_ATOMS: atom_id res chain seq x y z
N MET A 1 -8.89 -13.39 11.41
CA MET A 1 -7.82 -13.05 12.36
C MET A 1 -6.47 -13.11 11.67
N PRO A 2 -5.63 -12.09 11.78
CA PRO A 2 -4.31 -12.14 11.15
C PRO A 2 -3.47 -13.28 11.73
N SER A 3 -2.72 -13.96 10.88
CA SER A 3 -1.81 -15.01 11.32
C SER A 3 -0.53 -14.41 11.92
N PRO A 4 0.25 -15.17 12.69
CA PRO A 4 1.56 -14.70 13.15
C PRO A 4 2.49 -14.28 12.01
N ARG A 5 2.39 -14.95 10.86
CA ARG A 5 3.18 -14.61 9.66
C ARG A 5 2.76 -13.24 9.11
N HIS A 6 1.47 -12.99 9.04
CA HIS A 6 0.94 -11.69 8.62
C HIS A 6 1.44 -10.58 9.53
N ASP A 7 1.35 -10.79 10.84
CA ASP A 7 1.80 -9.80 11.83
C ASP A 7 3.30 -9.55 11.74
N ALA A 8 4.09 -10.61 11.56
CA ALA A 8 5.54 -10.48 11.44
C ALA A 8 5.93 -9.66 10.20
N LEU A 9 5.27 -9.90 9.07
CA LEU A 9 5.53 -9.16 7.85
C LEU A 9 5.10 -7.70 7.97
N THR A 10 3.93 -7.45 8.57
CA THR A 10 3.46 -6.09 8.81
C THR A 10 4.45 -5.33 9.69
N LYS A 11 4.93 -5.96 10.76
CA LYS A 11 5.92 -5.34 11.65
C LYS A 11 7.24 -5.06 10.96
N LEU A 12 7.68 -5.97 10.09
CA LEU A 12 8.91 -5.78 9.33
C LEU A 12 8.87 -4.48 8.53
N PHE A 13 7.80 -4.26 7.79
CA PHE A 13 7.65 -3.03 7.00
C PHE A 13 7.41 -1.80 7.88
N LYS A 14 6.75 -1.97 9.02
CA LYS A 14 6.50 -0.88 9.94
C LYS A 14 7.79 -0.36 10.58
N TYR A 15 8.69 -1.27 10.97
CA TYR A 15 9.94 -0.90 11.61
C TYR A 15 11.05 -0.57 10.61
N ARG A 16 10.91 -1.03 9.37
CA ARG A 16 11.85 -0.73 8.28
C ARG A 16 11.08 -0.25 7.06
N PRO A 17 10.46 0.93 7.14
CA PRO A 17 9.63 1.43 6.04
C PRO A 17 10.39 1.64 4.73
N GLU A 18 11.68 1.91 4.79
CA GLU A 18 12.53 2.03 3.61
C GLU A 18 12.57 0.75 2.77
N LEU A 19 12.25 -0.39 3.38
CA LEU A 19 12.21 -1.67 2.66
C LEU A 19 11.14 -1.66 1.56
N ALA A 20 9.98 -1.07 1.83
CA ALA A 20 8.93 -0.95 0.81
C ALA A 20 9.41 -0.11 -0.38
N VAL A 21 10.11 0.99 -0.11
CA VAL A 21 10.66 1.85 -1.16
C VAL A 21 11.71 1.10 -1.98
N GLU A 22 12.59 0.36 -1.31
CA GLU A 22 13.62 -0.43 -1.99
C GLU A 22 13.02 -1.50 -2.90
N ILE A 23 12.01 -2.22 -2.41
CA ILE A 23 11.34 -3.25 -3.22
C ILE A 23 10.69 -2.63 -4.45
N LEU A 24 9.94 -1.55 -4.26
CA LEU A 24 9.23 -0.90 -5.37
C LEU A 24 10.21 -0.34 -6.39
N ARG A 25 11.27 0.32 -5.93
CA ARG A 25 12.23 0.98 -6.81
C ARG A 25 13.18 -0.01 -7.47
N ASP A 26 13.76 -0.92 -6.69
CA ASP A 26 14.86 -1.77 -7.17
C ASP A 26 14.39 -3.08 -7.78
N LEU A 27 13.31 -3.67 -7.27
CA LEU A 27 12.80 -4.94 -7.78
C LEU A 27 11.66 -4.79 -8.77
N LEU A 28 10.79 -3.81 -8.56
CA LEU A 28 9.59 -3.62 -9.37
C LEU A 28 9.69 -2.43 -10.33
N ASP A 29 10.81 -1.71 -10.30
CA ASP A 29 11.10 -0.61 -11.20
C ASP A 29 10.02 0.48 -11.18
N VAL A 30 9.49 0.77 -10.00
CA VAL A 30 8.49 1.82 -9.80
C VAL A 30 9.21 3.13 -9.54
N ASP A 31 8.81 4.19 -10.25
CA ASP A 31 9.37 5.52 -10.07
C ASP A 31 8.74 6.17 -8.84
N LEU A 32 9.56 6.45 -7.83
CA LEU A 32 9.12 7.07 -6.58
C LEU A 32 9.91 8.35 -6.33
N PRO A 33 9.32 9.32 -5.61
CA PRO A 33 10.06 10.53 -5.24
C PRO A 33 11.34 10.21 -4.47
N ASP A 34 12.39 10.95 -4.75
CA ASP A 34 13.68 10.79 -4.08
C ASP A 34 13.66 11.58 -2.78
N THR A 35 13.28 10.90 -1.70
CA THR A 35 13.22 11.49 -0.37
C THR A 35 13.59 10.46 0.68
N SER A 36 14.26 10.90 1.74
CA SER A 36 14.55 10.07 2.90
C SER A 36 13.48 10.19 3.99
N LEU A 37 12.51 11.10 3.80
CA LEU A 37 11.44 11.32 4.77
C LEU A 37 10.33 10.31 4.55
N ILE A 38 10.28 9.30 5.40
CA ILE A 38 9.26 8.25 5.36
C ILE A 38 8.66 8.13 6.75
N ARG A 39 7.34 8.17 6.85
CA ARG A 39 6.65 7.98 8.11
C ARG A 39 5.50 7.01 7.95
N THR A 40 5.15 6.36 9.05
CA THR A 40 3.95 5.53 9.12
C THR A 40 2.76 6.42 9.43
N GLU A 41 1.69 6.25 8.65
CA GLU A 41 0.45 7.00 8.86
C GLU A 41 -0.61 6.05 9.41
N ASP A 42 -1.73 6.61 9.86
CA ASP A 42 -2.87 5.82 10.31
C ASP A 42 -3.33 4.89 9.19
N SER A 43 -3.43 3.61 9.48
CA SER A 43 -3.82 2.59 8.50
C SER A 43 -5.34 2.46 8.36
N THR A 44 -6.09 3.13 9.23
CA THR A 44 -7.55 3.21 9.13
C THR A 44 -7.92 4.60 8.65
N PHE A 45 -8.59 4.67 7.50
CA PHE A 45 -8.97 5.96 6.92
C PHE A 45 -10.29 5.83 6.17
N ASN A 46 -10.99 6.95 6.02
CA ASN A 46 -12.22 6.98 5.23
C ASN A 46 -12.38 8.34 4.55
N THR A 47 -13.16 8.36 3.48
CA THR A 47 -13.58 9.57 2.79
C THR A 47 -15.05 9.88 3.04
N ARG A 48 -15.75 8.99 3.74
CA ARG A 48 -17.16 9.13 4.14
C ARG A 48 -17.33 8.55 5.54
N PRO A 49 -18.27 9.07 6.33
CA PRO A 49 -18.46 8.60 7.70
C PRO A 49 -18.79 7.12 7.84
N SER A 50 -19.34 6.49 6.79
CA SER A 50 -19.77 5.08 6.85
C SER A 50 -18.78 4.10 6.21
N ASP A 51 -17.70 4.58 5.59
CA ASP A 51 -16.80 3.75 4.80
C ASP A 51 -15.38 3.77 5.38
N ASP A 52 -15.20 3.06 6.48
CA ASP A 52 -13.85 2.90 7.03
C ASP A 52 -13.05 1.94 6.15
N ILE A 53 -11.87 2.37 5.77
CA ILE A 53 -10.91 1.57 5.01
C ILE A 53 -9.74 1.27 5.93
N GLU A 54 -9.46 -0.02 6.12
CA GLU A 54 -8.38 -0.46 6.97
C GLU A 54 -7.33 -1.18 6.14
N ALA A 55 -6.17 -0.54 5.98
CA ALA A 55 -5.01 -1.12 5.33
C ALA A 55 -4.10 -1.77 6.37
N ASP A 56 -3.22 -2.68 5.94
CA ASP A 56 -2.26 -3.28 6.87
C ASP A 56 -1.23 -2.25 7.32
N LEU A 57 -0.75 -1.42 6.40
CA LEU A 57 0.23 -0.39 6.72
C LEU A 57 0.16 0.72 5.67
N VAL A 58 0.27 1.96 6.11
CA VAL A 58 0.35 3.13 5.23
C VAL A 58 1.64 3.87 5.53
N LEU A 59 2.45 4.08 4.50
CA LEU A 59 3.69 4.84 4.57
C LEU A 59 3.54 6.10 3.74
N VAL A 60 4.00 7.22 4.27
CA VAL A 60 3.93 8.51 3.58
C VAL A 60 5.34 9.05 3.41
N LEU A 61 5.67 9.40 2.18
CA LEU A 61 6.96 9.96 1.79
C LEU A 61 6.85 11.48 1.69
N GLY A 62 7.89 12.16 2.16
CA GLY A 62 7.97 13.61 2.08
C GLY A 62 7.62 14.30 3.39
N PRO A 63 7.66 15.64 3.40
CA PRO A 63 7.36 16.42 4.60
C PRO A 63 5.92 16.19 5.09
N PRO A 64 5.67 16.21 6.40
CA PRO A 64 4.31 15.94 6.93
C PRO A 64 3.22 16.86 6.39
N GLN A 65 3.54 18.11 6.10
CA GLN A 65 2.56 19.07 5.60
C GLN A 65 2.43 19.05 4.08
N GLU A 66 3.33 18.34 3.40
CA GLU A 66 3.36 18.30 1.94
C GLU A 66 3.83 16.92 1.47
N PRO A 67 2.99 15.88 1.68
CA PRO A 67 3.36 14.53 1.25
C PRO A 67 3.60 14.49 -0.26
N THR A 68 4.65 13.79 -0.67
CA THR A 68 5.00 13.65 -2.08
C THR A 68 4.48 12.35 -2.67
N HIS A 69 4.31 11.32 -1.85
CA HIS A 69 3.81 10.03 -2.30
C HIS A 69 3.40 9.20 -1.10
N ALA A 70 2.50 8.24 -1.30
CA ALA A 70 2.11 7.31 -0.26
C ALA A 70 2.20 5.88 -0.77
N ILE A 71 2.50 4.94 0.13
CA ILE A 71 2.56 3.53 -0.18
C ILE A 71 1.64 2.81 0.79
N ILE A 72 0.69 2.06 0.24
CA ILE A 72 -0.12 1.12 1.02
C ILE A 72 0.57 -0.23 0.92
N VAL A 73 0.94 -0.81 2.06
CA VAL A 73 1.51 -2.16 2.12
C VAL A 73 0.42 -3.10 2.58
N GLU A 74 0.10 -4.08 1.75
CA GLU A 74 -0.90 -5.12 2.03
C GLU A 74 -0.23 -6.47 2.05
N ILE A 75 -0.39 -7.21 3.15
CA ILE A 75 0.14 -8.56 3.30
C ILE A 75 -1.00 -9.52 3.00
N GLN A 76 -0.92 -10.23 1.88
CA GLN A 76 -1.98 -11.11 1.41
C GLN A 76 -1.52 -12.55 1.43
N GLN A 77 -2.13 -13.36 2.28
CA GLN A 77 -1.86 -14.80 2.38
C GLN A 77 -2.82 -15.62 1.52
N ASP A 78 -3.92 -15.02 1.10
CA ASP A 78 -4.93 -15.63 0.25
C ASP A 78 -5.52 -14.58 -0.69
N LYS A 79 -6.58 -14.95 -1.42
CA LYS A 79 -7.23 -14.07 -2.39
C LYS A 79 -8.48 -13.41 -1.82
N SER A 80 -8.55 -13.26 -0.49
CA SER A 80 -9.75 -12.74 0.19
C SER A 80 -10.07 -11.28 -0.16
N LYS A 81 -9.04 -10.49 -0.47
CA LYS A 81 -9.23 -9.09 -0.81
C LYS A 81 -9.14 -8.93 -2.33
N ALA A 82 -10.22 -8.47 -2.95
CA ALA A 82 -10.26 -8.30 -4.40
C ALA A 82 -9.30 -7.18 -4.86
N PRO A 83 -8.66 -7.32 -6.03
CA PRO A 83 -7.79 -6.24 -6.54
C PRO A 83 -8.51 -4.90 -6.67
N ARG A 84 -9.79 -4.89 -7.02
CA ARG A 84 -10.59 -3.67 -7.09
C ARG A 84 -10.68 -2.99 -5.72
N GLN A 85 -10.74 -3.77 -4.64
CA GLN A 85 -10.79 -3.23 -3.29
C GLN A 85 -9.48 -2.51 -2.94
N LEU A 86 -8.34 -3.04 -3.39
CA LEU A 86 -7.05 -2.38 -3.22
C LEU A 86 -6.99 -1.06 -4.00
N ALA A 87 -7.57 -1.03 -5.20
CA ALA A 87 -7.66 0.19 -6.00
C ALA A 87 -8.51 1.25 -5.29
N ARG A 88 -9.59 0.83 -4.61
CA ARG A 88 -10.42 1.74 -3.81
C ARG A 88 -9.63 2.33 -2.64
N TYR A 89 -8.79 1.53 -2.00
CA TYR A 89 -7.91 2.02 -0.93
C TYR A 89 -6.98 3.10 -1.46
N ALA A 90 -6.36 2.86 -2.62
CA ALA A 90 -5.45 3.82 -3.23
C ALA A 90 -6.17 5.10 -3.61
N ALA A 91 -7.37 5.00 -4.18
CA ALA A 91 -8.16 6.17 -4.57
C ALA A 91 -8.57 6.99 -3.34
N ALA A 92 -9.00 6.35 -2.26
CA ALA A 92 -9.40 7.03 -1.05
C ALA A 92 -8.22 7.78 -0.41
N LEU A 93 -7.06 7.14 -0.36
CA LEU A 93 -5.87 7.75 0.21
C LEU A 93 -5.36 8.90 -0.66
N TRP A 94 -5.44 8.75 -1.97
CA TRP A 94 -5.10 9.82 -2.92
C TRP A 94 -5.94 11.07 -2.67
N LEU A 95 -7.25 10.89 -2.48
CA LEU A 95 -8.15 12.01 -2.19
C LEU A 95 -7.84 12.65 -0.83
N LEU A 96 -7.47 11.83 0.15
CA LEU A 96 -7.20 12.31 1.50
C LEU A 96 -5.88 13.09 1.59
N LEU A 97 -4.83 12.59 0.96
CA LEU A 97 -3.48 13.14 1.06
C LEU A 97 -3.08 14.05 -0.11
N ASP A 98 -3.84 14.03 -1.19
CA ASP A 98 -3.56 14.81 -2.40
C ASP A 98 -2.16 14.54 -2.95
N CYS A 99 -1.78 13.27 -3.00
CA CYS A 99 -0.51 12.84 -3.58
C CYS A 99 -0.68 11.48 -4.24
N GLY A 100 0.29 11.08 -5.08
CA GLY A 100 0.26 9.78 -5.72
C GLY A 100 0.32 8.64 -4.71
N VAL A 101 -0.30 7.51 -5.02
CA VAL A 101 -0.37 6.34 -4.14
C VAL A 101 0.02 5.09 -4.91
N THR A 102 0.88 4.29 -4.31
CA THR A 102 1.26 2.98 -4.82
C THR A 102 0.83 1.92 -3.81
N VAL A 103 0.26 0.82 -4.30
CA VAL A 103 -0.09 -0.33 -3.46
C VAL A 103 0.95 -1.41 -3.67
N LEU A 104 1.65 -1.78 -2.60
CA LEU A 104 2.59 -2.90 -2.60
C LEU A 104 1.91 -4.08 -1.92
N VAL A 105 1.68 -5.14 -2.69
CA VAL A 105 1.08 -6.36 -2.17
C VAL A 105 2.20 -7.39 -1.94
N VAL A 106 2.34 -7.82 -0.71
CA VAL A 106 3.33 -8.82 -0.31
C VAL A 106 2.62 -10.15 -0.12
N CYS A 107 2.98 -11.13 -0.93
CA CYS A 107 2.33 -12.43 -0.96
C CYS A 107 3.37 -13.52 -0.70
N PRO A 108 3.32 -14.17 0.48
CA PRO A 108 4.21 -15.30 0.74
C PRO A 108 3.94 -16.52 -0.15
N ASP A 109 2.73 -16.63 -0.70
CA ASP A 109 2.31 -17.73 -1.56
C ASP A 109 2.39 -17.30 -3.03
N ARG A 110 3.02 -18.15 -3.87
CA ARG A 110 3.21 -17.83 -5.29
C ARG A 110 1.91 -17.72 -6.07
N ALA A 111 0.93 -18.57 -5.77
CA ALA A 111 -0.36 -18.53 -6.47
C ALA A 111 -1.12 -17.24 -6.15
N VAL A 112 -1.07 -16.82 -4.89
CA VAL A 112 -1.67 -15.56 -4.46
C VAL A 112 -0.94 -14.38 -5.09
N ALA A 113 0.40 -14.43 -5.13
CA ALA A 113 1.19 -13.38 -5.77
C ALA A 113 0.84 -13.24 -7.25
N ALA A 114 0.69 -14.35 -7.97
CA ALA A 114 0.32 -14.33 -9.38
C ALA A 114 -1.06 -13.68 -9.59
N TYR A 115 -2.01 -13.94 -8.68
CA TYR A 115 -3.34 -13.34 -8.74
C TYR A 115 -3.26 -11.81 -8.61
N TYR A 116 -2.47 -11.31 -7.64
CA TYR A 116 -2.36 -9.87 -7.42
C TYR A 116 -1.41 -9.16 -8.39
N ALA A 117 -0.63 -9.92 -9.16
CA ALA A 117 0.24 -9.35 -10.18
C ALA A 117 -0.51 -8.93 -11.44
N GLN A 118 -1.77 -9.34 -11.59
CA GLN A 118 -2.57 -8.98 -12.76
C GLN A 118 -2.93 -7.50 -12.72
N PRO A 119 -2.99 -6.84 -13.88
CA PRO A 119 -3.41 -5.43 -13.93
C PRO A 119 -4.82 -5.25 -13.38
N ILE A 120 -5.05 -4.14 -12.70
CA ILE A 120 -6.36 -3.77 -12.18
C ILE A 120 -7.01 -2.83 -13.19
N GLU A 121 -8.16 -3.24 -13.71
CA GLU A 121 -8.90 -2.40 -14.63
C GLU A 121 -9.78 -1.43 -13.85
N SER A 122 -9.46 -0.15 -13.96
CA SER A 122 -10.20 0.91 -13.29
C SER A 122 -11.28 1.55 -14.16
N GLY A 123 -11.23 1.29 -15.47
CA GLY A 123 -12.08 1.99 -16.43
C GLY A 123 -11.59 3.38 -16.78
N LEU A 124 -10.43 3.79 -16.25
CA LEU A 124 -9.83 5.07 -16.52
C LEU A 124 -8.66 4.91 -17.50
N PRO A 125 -8.43 5.89 -18.40
CA PRO A 125 -7.29 5.83 -19.31
C PRO A 125 -5.97 5.98 -18.55
N GLY A 126 -4.98 5.21 -18.94
CA GLY A 126 -3.63 5.25 -18.38
C GLY A 126 -3.39 4.34 -17.22
#